data_a85e07639f1e20974df9463a01971b43
#
_entry.id   a85e07639f1e20974df9463a01971b43
#
_cell.length_a   1.000
_cell.length_b   1.000
_cell.length_c   1.000
_cell.angle_alpha   90.00
_cell.angle_beta   90.00
_cell.angle_gamma   90.00
#
_symmetry.space_group_name_H-M   'P 1'
#
loop_
_entity.id
_entity.type
_entity.pdbx_description
1 polymer ?
#
loop_
_entity_poly.entity_id
_entity_poly.type
_entity_poly.pdbx_seq_one_letter_code
_entity_poly.pdbx_strand_id
1 'polypeptide(L)'
;MVRLSCRKITVLSISISFRPMAEMNRTVQSIKNARVSLFFSVLVLVLGFFSRKILIDCLGAEVLGLNTTATNLLGFLNLAELGISAAISYTLYTPLFQKDYETINEIVAVQGWLYRRIAYIVLAGGAVLMCFFPWIFAKMELPLWYAYGSFGVLLLAAMLGYIINYQQIVLSADQQEYKINYNVQGFRALKLLMQIVGIGYFHQGYIYWLVIELLMSVVTCLSLKKTIHRSFPWLHPDLSKGKMLSRKHSVIIKKTKQLFFHKFAAYVLGQTSPLIIYAFLSLTVVAIYGNYMLLVVSVSMIVTSIFNGMNASIGNLIAEGNKDKILSFFREYTVSRYWLASVICFCLFHLSHSFISFWVGKDYLLDSTSFVLLVIYAFIAMTRTNDSFIVAYGLFQDVYAPVVEAILNLGLSVVLGYYYGLAGIIGGVIISLLFIAYGWKPYFLYSRGFKL
;
A
#
# COMPACT_ATOMS: atom_id res chain seq x y z
N MET A 1 -43.45 -27.98 -63.19
CA MET A 1 -43.45 -26.64 -62.52
C MET A 1 -42.93 -26.81 -61.09
N VAL A 2 -41.67 -26.66 -60.89
CA VAL A 2 -41.03 -26.80 -59.59
C VAL A 2 -40.54 -25.40 -59.19
N ARG A 3 -41.12 -24.82 -58.10
CA ARG A 3 -40.68 -23.52 -57.52
C ARG A 3 -39.50 -23.77 -56.57
N LEU A 4 -38.34 -23.27 -56.95
CA LEU A 4 -37.17 -23.18 -56.12
C LEU A 4 -37.33 -22.01 -55.11
N SER A 5 -37.35 -22.36 -53.86
CA SER A 5 -37.35 -21.40 -52.71
C SER A 5 -35.93 -20.81 -52.47
N CYS A 6 -35.79 -19.54 -52.69
CA CYS A 6 -34.57 -18.78 -52.38
C CYS A 6 -34.41 -18.63 -50.86
N ARG A 7 -33.49 -19.35 -50.21
CA ARG A 7 -33.07 -19.08 -48.83
C ARG A 7 -32.25 -17.79 -48.78
N LYS A 8 -32.77 -16.82 -48.03
CA LYS A 8 -32.05 -15.58 -47.68
C LYS A 8 -30.84 -15.93 -46.83
N ILE A 9 -29.64 -15.67 -47.36
CA ILE A 9 -28.38 -15.66 -46.59
C ILE A 9 -28.39 -14.40 -45.75
N THR A 10 -28.54 -14.57 -44.44
CA THR A 10 -28.38 -13.47 -43.44
C THR A 10 -26.89 -13.21 -43.32
N VAL A 11 -26.45 -12.12 -43.92
CA VAL A 11 -25.07 -11.60 -43.69
C VAL A 11 -25.01 -11.07 -42.28
N LEU A 12 -24.24 -11.74 -41.42
CA LEU A 12 -23.86 -11.21 -40.12
C LEU A 12 -23.01 -9.95 -40.34
N SER A 13 -23.64 -8.79 -40.22
CA SER A 13 -22.93 -7.52 -40.11
C SER A 13 -22.23 -7.48 -38.76
N ILE A 14 -20.94 -7.76 -38.74
CA ILE A 14 -20.07 -7.44 -37.61
C ILE A 14 -20.01 -5.92 -37.55
N SER A 15 -20.84 -5.33 -36.70
CA SER A 15 -20.73 -3.92 -36.36
C SER A 15 -19.45 -3.74 -35.53
N ILE A 16 -18.37 -3.36 -36.19
CA ILE A 16 -17.18 -2.83 -35.52
C ILE A 16 -17.62 -1.50 -34.88
N SER A 17 -17.98 -1.56 -33.60
CA SER A 17 -18.24 -0.37 -32.80
C SER A 17 -16.96 0.43 -32.74
N PHE A 18 -16.89 1.53 -33.49
CA PHE A 18 -15.84 2.53 -33.39
C PHE A 18 -15.94 3.14 -31.97
N ARG A 19 -15.06 2.67 -31.04
CA ARG A 19 -14.90 3.32 -29.75
C ARG A 19 -14.44 4.77 -29.99
N PRO A 20 -15.04 5.77 -29.34
CA PRO A 20 -14.61 7.16 -29.52
C PRO A 20 -13.13 7.30 -29.14
N MET A 21 -12.39 8.13 -29.88
CA MET A 21 -10.92 8.35 -29.69
C MET A 21 -10.53 8.65 -28.23
N ALA A 22 -11.42 9.27 -27.46
CA ALA A 22 -11.21 9.55 -26.05
C ALA A 22 -11.17 8.28 -25.18
N GLU A 23 -11.98 7.24 -25.49
CA GLU A 23 -11.95 5.95 -24.78
C GLU A 23 -10.71 5.15 -25.15
N MET A 24 -10.27 5.23 -26.41
CA MET A 24 -9.06 4.56 -26.88
C MET A 24 -7.82 5.14 -26.19
N ASN A 25 -7.74 6.44 -25.99
CA ASN A 25 -6.65 7.09 -25.24
C ASN A 25 -6.62 6.68 -23.76
N ARG A 26 -7.77 6.54 -23.11
CA ARG A 26 -7.87 6.11 -21.71
C ARG A 26 -7.40 4.66 -21.52
N THR A 27 -7.83 3.76 -22.41
CA THR A 27 -7.39 2.36 -22.37
C THR A 27 -5.89 2.23 -22.58
N VAL A 28 -5.31 2.98 -23.52
CA VAL A 28 -3.87 3.00 -23.78
C VAL A 28 -3.10 3.53 -22.56
N GLN A 29 -3.58 4.59 -21.91
CA GLN A 29 -2.96 5.13 -20.69
C GLN A 29 -3.05 4.13 -19.53
N SER A 30 -4.19 3.48 -19.33
CA SER A 30 -4.36 2.45 -18.30
C SER A 30 -3.40 1.27 -18.49
N ILE A 31 -3.24 0.78 -19.74
CA ILE A 31 -2.28 -0.28 -20.07
C ILE A 31 -0.85 0.18 -19.81
N LYS A 32 -0.51 1.42 -20.18
CA LYS A 32 0.82 2.00 -19.93
C LYS A 32 1.10 2.12 -18.43
N ASN A 33 0.14 2.63 -17.65
CA ASN A 33 0.23 2.71 -16.20
C ASN A 33 0.49 1.33 -15.58
N ALA A 34 -0.28 0.32 -15.98
CA ALA A 34 -0.15 -1.04 -15.47
C ALA A 34 1.22 -1.66 -15.79
N ARG A 35 1.68 -1.53 -17.05
CA ARG A 35 3.00 -2.05 -17.48
C ARG A 35 4.15 -1.41 -16.73
N VAL A 36 4.14 -0.07 -16.62
CA VAL A 36 5.20 0.69 -15.94
C VAL A 36 5.19 0.38 -14.44
N SER A 37 4.01 0.35 -13.82
CA SER A 37 3.87 0.00 -12.41
C SER A 37 4.37 -1.42 -12.12
N LEU A 38 4.00 -2.41 -12.94
CA LEU A 38 4.44 -3.79 -12.78
C LEU A 38 5.96 -3.92 -12.93
N PHE A 39 6.53 -3.33 -13.99
CA PHE A 39 7.98 -3.36 -14.22
C PHE A 39 8.76 -2.82 -13.02
N PHE A 40 8.41 -1.61 -12.54
CA PHE A 40 9.12 -1.04 -11.41
C PHE A 40 8.84 -1.78 -10.09
N SER A 41 7.64 -2.33 -9.89
CA SER A 41 7.34 -3.13 -8.70
C SER A 41 8.23 -4.37 -8.63
N VAL A 42 8.40 -5.08 -9.74
CA VAL A 42 9.29 -6.25 -9.82
C VAL A 42 10.75 -5.83 -9.63
N LEU A 43 11.19 -4.77 -10.32
CA LEU A 43 12.56 -4.27 -10.21
C LEU A 43 12.91 -3.88 -8.77
N VAL A 44 12.07 -3.07 -8.13
CA VAL A 44 12.29 -2.62 -6.74
C VAL A 44 12.21 -3.80 -5.76
N LEU A 45 11.35 -4.78 -6.01
CA LEU A 45 11.27 -6.00 -5.21
C LEU A 45 12.60 -6.78 -5.28
N VAL A 46 13.10 -7.06 -6.48
CA VAL A 46 14.38 -7.77 -6.69
C VAL A 46 15.53 -7.01 -6.04
N LEU A 47 15.65 -5.71 -6.30
CA LEU A 47 16.68 -4.88 -5.68
C LEU A 47 16.54 -4.82 -4.16
N GLY A 48 15.31 -4.88 -3.64
CA GLY A 48 15.03 -4.94 -2.22
C GLY A 48 15.58 -6.20 -1.54
N PHE A 49 15.52 -7.36 -2.21
CA PHE A 49 16.16 -8.58 -1.71
C PHE A 49 17.68 -8.43 -1.58
N PHE A 50 18.34 -7.91 -2.62
CA PHE A 50 19.79 -7.68 -2.58
C PHE A 50 20.17 -6.61 -1.55
N SER A 51 19.45 -5.52 -1.49
CA SER A 51 19.70 -4.43 -0.54
C SER A 51 19.60 -4.92 0.91
N ARG A 52 18.59 -5.74 1.24
CA ARG A 52 18.45 -6.32 2.59
C ARG A 52 19.60 -7.22 2.96
N LYS A 53 20.02 -8.11 2.02
CA LYS A 53 21.15 -8.98 2.26
C LYS A 53 22.42 -8.18 2.57
N ILE A 54 22.75 -7.21 1.73
CA ILE A 54 23.96 -6.38 1.89
C ILE A 54 23.89 -5.56 3.19
N LEU A 55 22.72 -5.02 3.53
CA LEU A 55 22.53 -4.33 4.82
C LEU A 55 22.81 -5.24 6.01
N ILE A 56 22.32 -6.49 5.97
CA ILE A 56 22.56 -7.48 7.04
C ILE A 56 24.03 -7.86 7.10
N ASP A 57 24.63 -8.19 5.95
CA ASP A 57 26.00 -8.71 5.89
C ASP A 57 27.04 -7.61 6.25
N CYS A 58 26.81 -6.35 5.89
CA CYS A 58 27.80 -5.28 6.07
C CYS A 58 27.51 -4.38 7.29
N LEU A 59 26.25 -4.13 7.65
CA LEU A 59 25.85 -3.21 8.70
C LEU A 59 25.13 -3.89 9.88
N GLY A 60 24.77 -5.16 9.73
CA GLY A 60 24.08 -5.93 10.76
C GLY A 60 22.56 -5.87 10.67
N ALA A 61 21.92 -6.91 11.21
CA ALA A 61 20.46 -7.03 11.22
C ALA A 61 19.78 -5.96 12.07
N GLU A 62 20.45 -5.47 13.10
CA GLU A 62 19.92 -4.45 13.98
C GLU A 62 19.69 -3.13 13.23
N VAL A 63 20.58 -2.74 12.30
CA VAL A 63 20.40 -1.57 11.43
C VAL A 63 19.17 -1.73 10.54
N LEU A 64 18.94 -2.91 9.98
CA LEU A 64 17.75 -3.20 9.19
C LEU A 64 16.47 -3.11 10.04
N GLY A 65 16.49 -3.66 11.23
CA GLY A 65 15.40 -3.59 12.20
C GLY A 65 15.10 -2.14 12.62
N LEU A 66 16.16 -1.36 12.88
CA LEU A 66 16.06 0.07 13.20
C LEU A 66 15.38 0.87 12.07
N ASN A 67 15.85 0.69 10.82
CA ASN A 67 15.28 1.38 9.67
C ASN A 67 13.81 0.99 9.44
N THR A 68 13.45 -0.27 9.68
CA THR A 68 12.06 -0.74 9.63
C THR A 68 11.22 -0.08 10.72
N THR A 69 11.71 -0.07 11.96
CA THR A 69 11.03 0.56 13.10
C THR A 69 10.87 2.07 12.89
N ALA A 70 11.93 2.77 12.45
CA ALA A 70 11.87 4.20 12.15
C ALA A 70 10.85 4.51 11.05
N THR A 71 10.78 3.69 10.00
CA THR A 71 9.77 3.81 8.92
C THR A 71 8.35 3.65 9.47
N ASN A 72 8.11 2.67 10.36
CA ASN A 72 6.79 2.47 10.95
C ASN A 72 6.40 3.58 11.93
N LEU A 73 7.35 4.10 12.72
CA LEU A 73 7.12 5.27 13.59
C LEU A 73 6.74 6.51 12.77
N LEU A 74 7.47 6.77 11.67
CA LEU A 74 7.12 7.86 10.75
C LEU A 74 5.76 7.62 10.09
N GLY A 75 5.47 6.40 9.68
CA GLY A 75 4.19 6.01 9.11
C GLY A 75 3.03 6.29 10.05
N PHE A 76 3.23 6.12 11.37
CA PHE A 76 2.24 6.47 12.38
C PHE A 76 1.96 7.98 12.42
N LEU A 77 2.98 8.82 12.27
CA LEU A 77 2.79 10.27 12.16
C LEU A 77 2.08 10.66 10.86
N ASN A 78 2.33 9.94 9.78
CA ASN A 78 1.70 10.17 8.47
C ASN A 78 0.20 9.81 8.43
N LEU A 79 -0.37 9.25 9.52
CA LEU A 79 -1.81 9.02 9.66
C LEU A 79 -2.62 10.30 9.44
N ALA A 80 -2.03 11.46 9.74
CA ALA A 80 -2.67 12.78 9.52
C ALA A 80 -3.03 13.04 8.05
N GLU A 81 -2.37 12.36 7.08
CA GLU A 81 -2.65 12.48 5.64
C GLU A 81 -3.79 11.57 5.17
N LEU A 82 -4.16 10.56 5.96
CA LEU A 82 -5.06 9.51 5.50
C LEU A 82 -6.41 10.05 5.00
N GLY A 83 -6.73 9.70 3.77
CA GLY A 83 -7.98 10.06 3.11
C GLY A 83 -7.95 11.36 2.30
N ILE A 84 -6.98 12.27 2.51
CA ILE A 84 -6.92 13.55 1.79
C ILE A 84 -6.68 13.32 0.30
N SER A 85 -5.67 12.56 -0.07
CA SER A 85 -5.35 12.27 -1.47
C SER A 85 -6.53 11.67 -2.22
N ALA A 86 -7.26 10.72 -1.62
CA ALA A 86 -8.42 10.11 -2.26
C ALA A 86 -9.60 11.09 -2.39
N ALA A 87 -9.84 11.95 -1.40
CA ALA A 87 -10.88 12.97 -1.45
C ALA A 87 -10.59 14.02 -2.53
N ILE A 88 -9.33 14.45 -2.65
CA ILE A 88 -8.87 15.41 -3.68
C ILE A 88 -8.98 14.79 -5.08
N SER A 89 -8.46 13.56 -5.30
CA SER A 89 -8.58 12.87 -6.60
C SER A 89 -10.02 12.80 -7.08
N TYR A 90 -10.93 12.41 -6.20
CA TYR A 90 -12.36 12.36 -6.51
C TYR A 90 -12.91 13.73 -6.95
N THR A 91 -12.49 14.79 -6.27
CA THR A 91 -12.99 16.15 -6.57
C THR A 91 -12.39 16.70 -7.87
N LEU A 92 -11.21 16.23 -8.28
CA LEU A 92 -10.53 16.65 -9.51
C LEU A 92 -11.11 16.03 -10.79
N TYR A 93 -11.79 14.89 -10.75
CA TYR A 93 -12.21 14.19 -11.97
C TYR A 93 -13.10 15.01 -12.89
N THR A 94 -14.11 15.68 -12.35
CA THR A 94 -15.04 16.52 -13.14
C THR A 94 -14.37 17.76 -13.73
N PRO A 95 -13.63 18.58 -12.95
CA PRO A 95 -12.91 19.73 -13.50
C PRO A 95 -11.86 19.34 -14.55
N LEU A 96 -11.13 18.22 -14.35
CA LEU A 96 -10.17 17.73 -15.35
C LEU A 96 -10.85 17.34 -16.67
N PHE A 97 -12.01 16.68 -16.58
CA PHE A 97 -12.79 16.33 -17.78
C PHE A 97 -13.29 17.57 -18.51
N GLN A 98 -13.73 18.59 -17.76
CA GLN A 98 -14.24 19.85 -18.30
C GLN A 98 -13.14 20.84 -18.70
N LYS A 99 -11.86 20.54 -18.39
CA LYS A 99 -10.69 21.43 -18.55
C LYS A 99 -10.86 22.77 -17.82
N ASP A 100 -11.54 22.75 -16.68
CA ASP A 100 -11.72 23.92 -15.80
C ASP A 100 -10.45 24.12 -14.95
N TYR A 101 -9.48 24.81 -15.54
CA TYR A 101 -8.17 25.03 -14.91
C TYR A 101 -8.27 25.91 -13.66
N GLU A 102 -9.26 26.78 -13.56
CA GLU A 102 -9.46 27.62 -12.38
C GLU A 102 -9.87 26.77 -11.18
N THR A 103 -10.91 25.95 -11.33
CA THR A 103 -11.37 25.03 -10.27
C THR A 103 -10.29 24.01 -9.90
N ILE A 104 -9.49 23.52 -10.86
CA ILE A 104 -8.37 22.63 -10.56
C ILE A 104 -7.33 23.32 -9.66
N ASN A 105 -6.94 24.58 -10.01
CA ASN A 105 -6.00 25.35 -9.20
C ASN A 105 -6.54 25.62 -7.79
N GLU A 106 -7.84 25.91 -7.64
CA GLU A 106 -8.49 26.08 -6.34
C GLU A 106 -8.40 24.79 -5.49
N ILE A 107 -8.77 23.63 -6.07
CA ILE A 107 -8.71 22.33 -5.36
C ILE A 107 -7.29 22.00 -4.93
N VAL A 108 -6.32 22.21 -5.82
CA VAL A 108 -4.90 21.97 -5.52
C VAL A 108 -4.37 22.96 -4.48
N ALA A 109 -4.87 24.21 -4.46
CA ALA A 109 -4.55 25.17 -3.41
C ALA A 109 -5.07 24.72 -2.03
N VAL A 110 -6.29 24.17 -1.97
CA VAL A 110 -6.82 23.54 -0.73
C VAL A 110 -5.93 22.39 -0.28
N GLN A 111 -5.53 21.52 -1.20
CA GLN A 111 -4.63 20.40 -0.88
C GLN A 111 -3.30 20.91 -0.33
N GLY A 112 -2.64 21.85 -1.01
CA GLY A 112 -1.36 22.39 -0.56
C GLY A 112 -1.44 23.05 0.82
N TRP A 113 -2.57 23.72 1.12
CA TRP A 113 -2.82 24.29 2.44
C TRP A 113 -2.98 23.18 3.52
N LEU A 114 -3.69 22.08 3.23
CA LEU A 114 -3.84 20.94 4.11
C LEU A 114 -2.49 20.27 4.35
N TYR A 115 -1.71 20.01 3.28
CA TYR A 115 -0.42 19.34 3.37
C TYR A 115 0.63 20.16 4.15
N ARG A 116 0.61 21.49 4.03
CA ARG A 116 1.45 22.34 4.89
C ARG A 116 1.12 22.16 6.38
N ARG A 117 -0.17 22.06 6.73
CA ARG A 117 -0.58 21.81 8.11
C ARG A 117 -0.13 20.43 8.59
N ILE A 118 -0.31 19.41 7.75
CA ILE A 118 0.16 18.06 8.05
C ILE A 118 1.68 18.07 8.24
N ALA A 119 2.43 18.73 7.36
CA ALA A 119 3.87 18.86 7.51
C ALA A 119 4.27 19.42 8.88
N TYR A 120 3.60 20.48 9.35
CA TYR A 120 3.87 21.02 10.69
C TYR A 120 3.50 20.05 11.82
N ILE A 121 2.37 19.33 11.68
CA ILE A 121 1.95 18.33 12.68
C ILE A 121 2.94 17.18 12.72
N VAL A 122 3.36 16.66 11.56
CA VAL A 122 4.30 15.55 11.45
C VAL A 122 5.70 15.98 11.93
N LEU A 123 6.14 17.20 11.60
CA LEU A 123 7.41 17.74 12.09
C LEU A 123 7.41 17.90 13.61
N ALA A 124 6.37 18.50 14.17
CA ALA A 124 6.23 18.68 15.61
C ALA A 124 6.11 17.32 16.33
N GLY A 125 5.26 16.43 15.82
CA GLY A 125 5.11 15.07 16.36
C GLY A 125 6.41 14.26 16.25
N GLY A 126 7.16 14.40 15.15
CA GLY A 126 8.48 13.80 14.98
C GLY A 126 9.50 14.33 15.98
N ALA A 127 9.54 15.64 16.20
CA ALA A 127 10.43 16.25 17.21
C ALA A 127 10.08 15.75 18.62
N VAL A 128 8.80 15.71 18.99
CA VAL A 128 8.35 15.16 20.27
C VAL A 128 8.74 13.68 20.38
N LEU A 129 8.51 12.88 19.34
CA LEU A 129 8.86 11.47 19.34
C LEU A 129 10.37 11.25 19.52
N MET A 130 11.21 12.07 18.90
CA MET A 130 12.67 12.03 19.06
C MET A 130 13.11 12.30 20.51
N CYS A 131 12.39 13.09 21.28
CA CYS A 131 12.68 13.28 22.71
C CYS A 131 12.52 11.98 23.52
N PHE A 132 11.68 11.05 23.05
CA PHE A 132 11.48 9.75 23.68
C PHE A 132 12.43 8.65 23.19
N PHE A 133 13.30 8.91 22.22
CA PHE A 133 14.23 7.91 21.67
C PHE A 133 15.13 7.23 22.69
N PRO A 134 15.67 7.93 23.71
CA PRO A 134 16.46 7.25 24.75
C PRO A 134 15.69 6.13 25.47
N TRP A 135 14.37 6.29 25.62
CA TRP A 135 13.51 5.26 26.23
C TRP A 135 13.03 4.24 25.21
N ILE A 136 12.63 4.69 24.01
CA ILE A 136 12.15 3.81 22.95
C ILE A 136 13.26 2.84 22.51
N PHE A 137 14.48 3.35 22.30
CA PHE A 137 15.62 2.58 21.83
C PHE A 137 16.58 2.16 22.95
N ALA A 138 16.11 2.08 24.22
CA ALA A 138 16.93 1.67 25.36
C ALA A 138 17.52 0.25 25.24
N LYS A 139 16.86 -0.63 24.48
CA LYS A 139 17.31 -2.02 24.24
C LYS A 139 18.22 -2.18 23.01
N MET A 140 18.52 -1.08 22.30
CA MET A 140 19.35 -1.08 21.11
C MET A 140 20.83 -1.15 21.50
N GLU A 141 21.59 -2.03 20.83
CA GLU A 141 23.04 -2.17 21.02
C GLU A 141 23.82 -1.11 20.22
N LEU A 142 23.23 -0.59 19.13
CA LEU A 142 23.82 0.46 18.32
C LEU A 142 23.84 1.81 19.05
N PRO A 143 24.81 2.69 18.75
CA PRO A 143 24.79 4.06 19.25
C PRO A 143 23.52 4.80 18.91
N LEU A 144 22.96 5.55 19.85
CA LEU A 144 21.64 6.20 19.73
C LEU A 144 21.54 7.17 18.52
N TRP A 145 22.68 7.70 18.05
CA TRP A 145 22.69 8.56 16.87
C TRP A 145 22.20 7.85 15.58
N TYR A 146 22.31 6.51 15.51
CA TYR A 146 21.73 5.73 14.40
C TYR A 146 20.22 5.91 14.33
N ALA A 147 19.52 5.90 15.47
CA ALA A 147 18.08 6.10 15.55
C ALA A 147 17.69 7.53 15.13
N TYR A 148 18.40 8.54 15.66
CA TYR A 148 18.18 9.93 15.28
C TYR A 148 18.46 10.16 13.78
N GLY A 149 19.54 9.61 13.25
CA GLY A 149 19.92 9.71 11.84
C GLY A 149 18.89 9.07 10.92
N SER A 150 18.51 7.82 11.19
CA SER A 150 17.51 7.10 10.41
C SER A 150 16.17 7.83 10.36
N PHE A 151 15.62 8.12 11.54
CA PHE A 151 14.32 8.77 11.64
C PHE A 151 14.35 10.20 11.09
N GLY A 152 15.41 10.97 11.38
CA GLY A 152 15.58 12.35 10.90
C GLY A 152 15.62 12.43 9.36
N VAL A 153 16.37 11.56 8.71
CA VAL A 153 16.43 11.50 7.24
C VAL A 153 15.08 11.12 6.64
N LEU A 154 14.40 10.13 7.21
CA LEU A 154 13.06 9.73 6.75
C LEU A 154 12.03 10.84 6.98
N LEU A 155 12.10 11.54 8.11
CA LEU A 155 11.23 12.69 8.42
C LEU A 155 11.44 13.82 7.40
N LEU A 156 12.69 14.18 7.11
CA LEU A 156 13.03 15.21 6.11
C LEU A 156 12.54 14.79 4.71
N ALA A 157 12.71 13.53 4.33
CA ALA A 157 12.21 12.99 3.06
C ALA A 157 10.68 13.11 2.95
N ALA A 158 9.94 12.81 4.03
CA ALA A 158 8.50 12.99 4.08
C ALA A 158 8.09 14.46 3.95
N MET A 159 8.81 15.39 4.61
CA MET A 159 8.56 16.84 4.50
C MET A 159 8.69 17.33 3.06
N LEU A 160 9.69 16.87 2.31
CA LEU A 160 9.84 17.19 0.89
C LEU A 160 8.61 16.76 0.09
N GLY A 161 8.06 15.58 0.38
CA GLY A 161 6.82 15.09 -0.24
C GLY A 161 5.63 16.00 0.02
N TYR A 162 5.43 16.41 1.26
CA TYR A 162 4.31 17.27 1.65
C TYR A 162 4.41 18.69 1.12
N ILE A 163 5.60 19.28 1.12
CA ILE A 163 5.78 20.68 0.75
C ILE A 163 5.91 20.88 -0.76
N ILE A 164 6.56 19.94 -1.45
CA ILE A 164 6.93 20.12 -2.86
C ILE A 164 6.02 19.31 -3.80
N ASN A 165 5.76 18.04 -3.47
CA ASN A 165 5.14 17.09 -4.39
C ASN A 165 3.62 16.94 -4.23
N TYR A 166 2.95 17.76 -3.42
CA TYR A 166 1.50 17.68 -3.25
C TYR A 166 0.73 17.77 -4.60
N GLN A 167 1.26 18.48 -5.60
CA GLN A 167 0.66 18.62 -6.92
C GLN A 167 0.64 17.33 -7.76
N GLN A 168 1.36 16.27 -7.37
CA GLN A 168 1.39 14.98 -8.09
C GLN A 168 0.00 14.35 -8.23
N ILE A 169 -0.95 14.73 -7.38
CA ILE A 169 -2.32 14.26 -7.40
C ILE A 169 -3.01 14.53 -8.74
N VAL A 170 -2.66 15.64 -9.41
CA VAL A 170 -3.21 16.01 -10.72
C VAL A 170 -2.78 15.00 -11.79
N LEU A 171 -1.51 14.54 -11.75
CA LEU A 171 -1.03 13.46 -12.63
C LEU A 171 -1.80 12.15 -12.39
N SER A 172 -2.04 11.81 -11.13
CA SER A 172 -2.79 10.62 -10.75
C SER A 172 -4.25 10.70 -11.21
N ALA A 173 -4.91 11.83 -10.96
CA ALA A 173 -6.30 12.07 -11.36
C ALA A 173 -6.47 12.13 -12.90
N ASP A 174 -5.46 12.61 -13.63
CA ASP A 174 -5.43 12.65 -15.10
C ASP A 174 -4.91 11.33 -15.73
N GLN A 175 -4.87 10.23 -14.97
CA GLN A 175 -4.43 8.90 -15.42
C GLN A 175 -2.98 8.86 -15.95
N GLN A 176 -2.13 9.78 -15.54
CA GLN A 176 -0.70 9.83 -15.90
C GLN A 176 0.20 9.26 -14.78
N GLU A 177 -0.28 8.26 -14.04
CA GLU A 177 0.42 7.59 -12.93
C GLU A 177 1.79 7.02 -13.36
N TYR A 178 1.94 6.62 -14.62
CA TYR A 178 3.21 6.16 -15.16
C TYR A 178 4.34 7.20 -15.02
N LYS A 179 4.01 8.52 -15.08
CA LYS A 179 5.02 9.59 -14.90
C LYS A 179 5.48 9.67 -13.44
N ILE A 180 4.56 9.45 -12.49
CA ILE A 180 4.88 9.35 -11.07
C ILE A 180 5.79 8.15 -10.84
N ASN A 181 5.41 6.98 -11.38
CA ASN A 181 6.18 5.75 -11.23
C ASN A 181 7.59 5.86 -11.83
N TYR A 182 7.77 6.47 -13.00
CA TYR A 182 9.11 6.72 -13.55
C TYR A 182 9.99 7.55 -12.61
N ASN A 183 9.44 8.59 -11.99
CA ASN A 183 10.19 9.43 -11.05
C ASN A 183 10.39 8.74 -9.70
N VAL A 184 9.31 8.31 -9.04
CA VAL A 184 9.37 7.81 -7.66
C VAL A 184 10.02 6.42 -7.61
N GLN A 185 9.54 5.47 -8.41
CA GLN A 185 10.08 4.10 -8.39
C GLN A 185 11.42 3.99 -9.14
N GLY A 186 11.61 4.79 -10.19
CA GLY A 186 12.89 4.84 -10.92
C GLY A 186 14.02 5.34 -10.04
N PHE A 187 13.86 6.45 -9.34
CA PHE A 187 14.86 6.95 -8.40
C PHE A 187 14.98 6.08 -7.16
N ARG A 188 13.90 5.39 -6.73
CA ARG A 188 13.98 4.37 -5.67
C ARG A 188 14.85 3.20 -6.09
N ALA A 189 14.71 2.70 -7.31
CA ALA A 189 15.57 1.65 -7.85
C ALA A 189 17.04 2.12 -7.92
N LEU A 190 17.28 3.34 -8.42
CA LEU A 190 18.62 3.93 -8.46
C LEU A 190 19.23 4.10 -7.06
N LYS A 191 18.43 4.56 -6.08
CA LYS A 191 18.83 4.63 -4.67
C LYS A 191 19.31 3.28 -4.14
N LEU A 192 18.50 2.23 -4.34
CA LEU A 192 18.84 0.88 -3.92
C LEU A 192 20.14 0.40 -4.57
N LEU A 193 20.31 0.64 -5.88
CA LEU A 193 21.56 0.31 -6.58
C LEU A 193 22.77 1.05 -5.99
N MET A 194 22.66 2.35 -5.74
CA MET A 194 23.74 3.13 -5.12
C MET A 194 24.07 2.61 -3.71
N GLN A 195 23.06 2.28 -2.91
CA GLN A 195 23.25 1.70 -1.58
C GLN A 195 23.91 0.32 -1.65
N ILE A 196 23.46 -0.55 -2.56
CA ILE A 196 24.03 -1.88 -2.80
C ILE A 196 25.51 -1.78 -3.17
N VAL A 197 25.85 -0.93 -4.15
CA VAL A 197 27.23 -0.77 -4.63
C VAL A 197 28.08 -0.08 -3.57
N GLY A 198 27.61 0.99 -2.97
CA GLY A 198 28.40 1.75 -1.98
C GLY A 198 28.68 0.96 -0.71
N ILE A 199 27.71 0.24 -0.17
CA ILE A 199 27.88 -0.54 1.06
C ILE A 199 28.56 -1.88 0.75
N GLY A 200 28.09 -2.60 -0.27
CA GLY A 200 28.56 -3.95 -0.56
C GLY A 200 29.94 -4.00 -1.22
N TYR A 201 30.24 -3.07 -2.14
CA TYR A 201 31.51 -3.07 -2.87
C TYR A 201 32.54 -2.10 -2.28
N PHE A 202 32.12 -0.86 -1.95
CA PHE A 202 33.03 0.15 -1.39
C PHE A 202 33.08 0.15 0.14
N HIS A 203 32.37 -0.80 0.79
CA HIS A 203 32.32 -0.94 2.26
C HIS A 203 32.02 0.36 3.00
N GLN A 204 31.16 1.20 2.41
CA GLN A 204 30.74 2.45 3.05
C GLN A 204 29.83 2.16 4.25
N GLY A 205 30.01 2.95 5.30
CA GLY A 205 29.26 2.80 6.55
C GLY A 205 27.84 3.35 6.47
N TYR A 206 27.17 3.33 7.64
CA TYR A 206 25.76 3.76 7.76
C TYR A 206 25.52 5.22 7.39
N ILE A 207 26.50 6.11 7.59
CA ILE A 207 26.42 7.51 7.16
C ILE A 207 26.18 7.62 5.65
N TYR A 208 26.88 6.81 4.86
CA TYR A 208 26.66 6.77 3.40
C TYR A 208 25.21 6.40 3.07
N TRP A 209 24.64 5.39 3.77
CA TRP A 209 23.25 5.00 3.59
C TRP A 209 22.30 6.19 3.83
N LEU A 210 22.50 6.92 4.95
CA LEU A 210 21.71 8.11 5.30
C LEU A 210 21.82 9.23 4.25
N VAL A 211 23.03 9.50 3.77
CA VAL A 211 23.29 10.53 2.75
C VAL A 211 22.60 10.19 1.43
N ILE A 212 22.71 8.93 0.96
CA ILE A 212 22.05 8.49 -0.27
C ILE A 212 20.54 8.51 -0.12
N GLU A 213 20.00 8.13 1.04
CA GLU A 213 18.56 8.19 1.35
C GLU A 213 18.02 9.62 1.18
N LEU A 214 18.67 10.59 1.80
CA LEU A 214 18.28 12.00 1.72
C LEU A 214 18.51 12.59 0.32
N LEU A 215 19.68 12.37 -0.28
CA LEU A 215 20.03 12.89 -1.60
C LEU A 215 19.04 12.43 -2.66
N MET A 216 18.74 11.13 -2.69
CA MET A 216 17.83 10.57 -3.68
C MET A 216 16.37 11.00 -3.42
N SER A 217 16.00 11.28 -2.18
CA SER A 217 14.69 11.87 -1.86
C SER A 217 14.58 13.29 -2.43
N VAL A 218 15.62 14.12 -2.31
CA VAL A 218 15.67 15.48 -2.88
C VAL A 218 15.62 15.40 -4.42
N VAL A 219 16.43 14.55 -5.04
CA VAL A 219 16.46 14.37 -6.50
C VAL A 219 15.11 13.92 -7.03
N THR A 220 14.49 12.94 -6.39
CA THR A 220 13.14 12.45 -6.73
C THR A 220 12.13 13.59 -6.67
N CYS A 221 12.17 14.37 -5.61
CA CYS A 221 11.26 15.49 -5.38
C CYS A 221 11.38 16.57 -6.47
N LEU A 222 12.60 16.98 -6.78
CA LEU A 222 12.88 17.98 -7.81
C LEU A 222 12.53 17.50 -9.22
N SER A 223 12.86 16.23 -9.53
CA SER A 223 12.52 15.62 -10.82
C SER A 223 11.00 15.51 -11.02
N LEU A 224 10.29 15.09 -9.98
CA LEU A 224 8.83 14.99 -10.04
C LEU A 224 8.17 16.37 -10.18
N LYS A 225 8.66 17.39 -9.46
CA LYS A 225 8.20 18.79 -9.61
C LYS A 225 8.39 19.27 -11.04
N LYS A 226 9.57 19.01 -11.65
CA LYS A 226 9.85 19.36 -13.07
C LYS A 226 8.89 18.63 -14.01
N THR A 227 8.60 17.37 -13.75
CA THR A 227 7.67 16.55 -14.55
C THR A 227 6.25 17.11 -14.47
N ILE A 228 5.78 17.50 -13.29
CA ILE A 228 4.47 18.12 -13.08
C ILE A 228 4.37 19.43 -13.84
N HIS A 229 5.35 20.32 -13.67
CA HIS A 229 5.35 21.63 -14.34
C HIS A 229 5.38 21.51 -15.87
N ARG A 230 6.13 20.53 -16.41
CA ARG A 230 6.12 20.26 -17.86
C ARG A 230 4.79 19.68 -18.36
N SER A 231 4.10 18.88 -17.54
CA SER A 231 2.83 18.27 -17.91
C SER A 231 1.66 19.25 -17.80
N PHE A 232 1.72 20.15 -16.83
CA PHE A 232 0.67 21.13 -16.53
C PHE A 232 1.26 22.53 -16.32
N PRO A 233 1.68 23.23 -17.42
CA PRO A 233 2.27 24.57 -17.32
C PRO A 233 1.31 25.62 -16.72
N TRP A 234 0.00 25.36 -16.78
CA TRP A 234 -1.08 26.20 -16.26
C TRP A 234 -1.36 26.00 -14.76
N LEU A 235 -0.68 25.02 -14.10
CA LEU A 235 -0.93 24.68 -12.71
C LEU A 235 -0.18 25.62 -11.77
N HIS A 236 -0.84 26.67 -11.30
CA HIS A 236 -0.30 27.69 -10.38
C HIS A 236 -1.25 27.91 -9.19
N PRO A 237 -1.35 26.93 -8.24
CA PRO A 237 -2.24 27.05 -7.10
C PRO A 237 -1.79 28.14 -6.12
N ASP A 238 -2.69 29.05 -5.76
CA ASP A 238 -2.46 30.07 -4.73
C ASP A 238 -2.78 29.51 -3.34
N LEU A 239 -1.73 29.05 -2.63
CA LEU A 239 -1.86 28.45 -1.31
C LEU A 239 -2.29 29.44 -0.22
N SER A 240 -2.16 30.75 -0.45
CA SER A 240 -2.60 31.77 0.52
C SER A 240 -4.12 31.75 0.70
N LYS A 241 -4.85 31.46 -0.39
CA LYS A 241 -6.31 31.36 -0.41
C LYS A 241 -6.84 29.99 0.03
N GLY A 242 -5.97 29.01 0.30
CA GLY A 242 -6.36 27.61 0.59
C GLY A 242 -7.36 27.48 1.73
N LYS A 243 -7.24 28.27 2.80
CA LYS A 243 -8.19 28.29 3.93
C LYS A 243 -9.59 28.79 3.50
N MET A 244 -9.66 29.83 2.69
CA MET A 244 -10.92 30.38 2.17
C MET A 244 -11.56 29.37 1.19
N LEU A 245 -10.78 28.84 0.26
CA LEU A 245 -11.21 27.87 -0.72
C LEU A 245 -11.65 26.54 -0.11
N SER A 246 -11.12 26.16 1.04
CA SER A 246 -11.54 24.95 1.77
C SER A 246 -13.01 25.05 2.25
N ARG A 247 -13.53 26.25 2.47
CA ARG A 247 -14.95 26.47 2.78
C ARG A 247 -15.80 26.36 1.50
N LYS A 248 -15.34 26.87 0.36
CA LYS A 248 -15.99 26.74 -0.95
C LYS A 248 -16.07 25.25 -1.35
N HIS A 249 -14.98 24.51 -1.18
CA HIS A 249 -14.89 23.06 -1.49
C HIS A 249 -15.04 22.20 -0.24
N SER A 250 -16.07 22.44 0.57
CA SER A 250 -16.32 21.73 1.85
C SER A 250 -16.48 20.20 1.70
N VAL A 251 -16.85 19.74 0.51
CA VAL A 251 -16.94 18.32 0.15
C VAL A 251 -15.60 17.59 0.37
N ILE A 252 -14.45 18.25 0.11
CA ILE A 252 -13.12 17.68 0.33
C ILE A 252 -12.96 17.31 1.81
N ILE A 253 -13.25 18.25 2.71
CA ILE A 253 -13.09 18.03 4.17
C ILE A 253 -14.03 16.93 4.67
N LYS A 254 -15.31 16.93 4.19
CA LYS A 254 -16.28 15.90 4.57
C LYS A 254 -15.83 14.51 4.13
N LYS A 255 -15.38 14.35 2.88
CA LYS A 255 -14.87 13.07 2.35
C LYS A 255 -13.58 12.62 3.02
N THR A 256 -12.65 13.54 3.29
CA THR A 256 -11.41 13.24 4.03
C THR A 256 -11.73 12.62 5.40
N LYS A 257 -12.67 13.22 6.16
CA LYS A 257 -13.08 12.66 7.45
C LYS A 257 -13.67 11.26 7.33
N GLN A 258 -14.50 10.99 6.33
CA GLN A 258 -15.08 9.67 6.10
C GLN A 258 -14.03 8.62 5.76
N LEU A 259 -13.06 8.96 4.87
CA LEU A 259 -12.02 8.05 4.43
C LEU A 259 -10.93 7.81 5.51
N PHE A 260 -10.76 8.77 6.42
CA PHE A 260 -9.77 8.69 7.50
C PHE A 260 -9.93 7.41 8.33
N PHE A 261 -11.12 7.12 8.83
CA PHE A 261 -11.35 5.96 9.70
C PHE A 261 -11.07 4.62 9.00
N HIS A 262 -11.47 4.48 7.73
CA HIS A 262 -11.17 3.28 6.96
C HIS A 262 -9.66 3.09 6.74
N LYS A 263 -8.96 4.18 6.40
CA LYS A 263 -7.51 4.16 6.18
C LYS A 263 -6.73 3.94 7.48
N PHE A 264 -7.18 4.55 8.57
CA PHE A 264 -6.59 4.38 9.90
C PHE A 264 -6.63 2.91 10.35
N ALA A 265 -7.80 2.28 10.27
CA ALA A 265 -7.92 0.87 10.62
C ALA A 265 -7.01 -0.03 9.75
N ALA A 266 -7.01 0.18 8.43
CA ALA A 266 -6.13 -0.56 7.53
C ALA A 266 -4.64 -0.36 7.84
N TYR A 267 -4.24 0.86 8.25
CA TYR A 267 -2.87 1.15 8.65
C TYR A 267 -2.50 0.40 9.93
N VAL A 268 -3.34 0.46 10.96
CA VAL A 268 -3.10 -0.24 12.23
C VAL A 268 -2.89 -1.73 11.98
N LEU A 269 -3.75 -2.35 11.17
CA LEU A 269 -3.66 -3.78 10.84
C LEU A 269 -2.35 -4.15 10.12
N GLY A 270 -1.83 -3.25 9.29
CA GLY A 270 -0.68 -3.56 8.42
C GLY A 270 0.68 -3.15 8.99
N GLN A 271 0.75 -2.18 9.90
CA GLN A 271 2.01 -1.50 10.24
C GLN A 271 2.37 -1.52 11.73
N THR A 272 1.49 -2.01 12.62
CA THR A 272 1.78 -1.99 14.06
C THR A 272 2.63 -3.17 14.53
N SER A 273 2.56 -4.32 13.85
CA SER A 273 3.31 -5.52 14.26
C SER A 273 4.80 -5.29 14.47
N PRO A 274 5.57 -4.63 13.59
CA PRO A 274 6.99 -4.37 13.82
C PRO A 274 7.27 -3.51 15.07
N LEU A 275 6.37 -2.56 15.39
CA LEU A 275 6.50 -1.72 16.58
C LEU A 275 6.26 -2.53 17.86
N ILE A 276 5.25 -3.41 17.85
CA ILE A 276 4.96 -4.31 18.98
C ILE A 276 6.10 -5.31 19.17
N ILE A 277 6.61 -5.88 18.05
CA ILE A 277 7.76 -6.80 18.09
C ILE A 277 8.96 -6.10 18.75
N TYR A 278 9.27 -4.87 18.36
CA TYR A 278 10.36 -4.14 18.98
C TYR A 278 10.11 -3.83 20.46
N ALA A 279 8.89 -3.44 20.82
CA ALA A 279 8.54 -3.12 22.21
C ALA A 279 8.79 -4.31 23.17
N PHE A 280 8.49 -5.55 22.73
CA PHE A 280 8.63 -6.74 23.57
C PHE A 280 9.95 -7.50 23.34
N LEU A 281 10.53 -7.40 22.15
CA LEU A 281 11.69 -8.21 21.74
C LEU A 281 12.88 -7.32 21.34
N SER A 282 13.40 -7.45 20.12
CA SER A 282 14.57 -6.69 19.66
C SER A 282 14.45 -6.24 18.21
N LEU A 283 15.32 -5.30 17.78
CA LEU A 283 15.43 -4.84 16.38
C LEU A 283 15.83 -5.99 15.44
N THR A 284 16.67 -6.92 15.92
CA THR A 284 17.05 -8.12 15.16
C THR A 284 15.84 -8.99 14.85
N VAL A 285 14.93 -9.19 15.81
CA VAL A 285 13.68 -9.93 15.58
C VAL A 285 12.74 -9.18 14.60
N VAL A 286 12.71 -7.84 14.65
CA VAL A 286 12.00 -7.04 13.64
C VAL A 286 12.56 -7.28 12.25
N ALA A 287 13.88 -7.36 12.09
CA ALA A 287 14.53 -7.65 10.82
C ALA A 287 14.20 -9.06 10.32
N ILE A 288 14.29 -10.06 11.19
CA ILE A 288 13.96 -11.47 10.89
C ILE A 288 12.50 -11.58 10.43
N TYR A 289 11.56 -11.07 11.22
CA TYR A 289 10.13 -11.01 10.86
C TYR A 289 9.91 -10.30 9.53
N GLY A 290 10.57 -9.17 9.31
CA GLY A 290 10.49 -8.38 8.09
C GLY A 290 10.98 -9.13 6.85
N ASN A 291 11.98 -10.03 6.97
CA ASN A 291 12.46 -10.85 5.86
C ASN A 291 11.40 -11.87 5.42
N TYR A 292 10.76 -12.55 6.36
CA TYR A 292 9.65 -13.46 6.06
C TYR A 292 8.42 -12.71 5.54
N MET A 293 8.10 -11.57 6.13
CA MET A 293 6.99 -10.72 5.65
C MET A 293 7.21 -10.23 4.22
N LEU A 294 8.45 -9.98 3.81
CA LEU A 294 8.74 -9.63 2.42
C LEU A 294 8.32 -10.76 1.46
N LEU A 295 8.57 -12.03 1.81
CA LEU A 295 8.12 -13.18 1.03
C LEU A 295 6.59 -13.25 0.99
N VAL A 296 5.94 -13.17 2.17
CA VAL A 296 4.48 -13.24 2.29
C VAL A 296 3.80 -12.12 1.49
N VAL A 297 4.28 -10.89 1.60
CA VAL A 297 3.72 -9.74 0.87
C VAL A 297 3.93 -9.90 -0.63
N SER A 298 5.10 -10.39 -1.08
CA SER A 298 5.39 -10.57 -2.50
C SER A 298 4.45 -11.59 -3.15
N VAL A 299 4.24 -12.74 -2.53
CA VAL A 299 3.33 -13.76 -3.08
C VAL A 299 1.85 -13.34 -2.95
N SER A 300 1.49 -12.66 -1.86
CA SER A 300 0.13 -12.11 -1.67
C SER A 300 -0.21 -11.07 -2.72
N MET A 301 0.77 -10.28 -3.16
CA MET A 301 0.61 -9.29 -4.24
C MET A 301 0.25 -9.98 -5.56
N ILE A 302 0.86 -11.12 -5.88
CA ILE A 302 0.55 -11.90 -7.08
C ILE A 302 -0.91 -12.38 -7.04
N VAL A 303 -1.30 -13.03 -5.94
CA VAL A 303 -2.68 -13.50 -5.74
C VAL A 303 -3.68 -12.35 -5.87
N THR A 304 -3.43 -11.26 -5.16
CA THR A 304 -4.30 -10.09 -5.18
C THR A 304 -4.42 -9.50 -6.58
N SER A 305 -3.34 -9.43 -7.34
CA SER A 305 -3.34 -8.91 -8.73
C SER A 305 -4.19 -9.76 -9.66
N ILE A 306 -4.13 -11.10 -9.55
CA ILE A 306 -4.95 -12.03 -10.34
C ILE A 306 -6.44 -11.79 -10.05
N PHE A 307 -6.82 -11.77 -8.78
CA PHE A 307 -8.23 -11.67 -8.38
C PHE A 307 -8.80 -10.25 -8.50
N ASN A 308 -7.98 -9.20 -8.39
CA ASN A 308 -8.41 -7.82 -8.67
C ASN A 308 -8.85 -7.62 -10.13
N GLY A 309 -8.26 -8.37 -11.07
CA GLY A 309 -8.71 -8.36 -12.46
C GLY A 309 -10.16 -8.81 -12.66
N MET A 310 -10.71 -9.59 -11.70
CA MET A 310 -12.08 -10.09 -11.74
C MET A 310 -13.11 -9.16 -11.10
N ASN A 311 -12.70 -8.09 -10.41
CA ASN A 311 -13.60 -7.19 -9.68
C ASN A 311 -14.65 -6.52 -10.59
N ALA A 312 -14.28 -6.16 -11.82
CA ALA A 312 -15.23 -5.61 -12.79
C ALA A 312 -16.30 -6.64 -13.20
N SER A 313 -15.91 -7.91 -13.36
CA SER A 313 -16.83 -9.01 -13.65
C SER A 313 -17.82 -9.26 -12.51
N ILE A 314 -17.34 -9.18 -11.25
CA ILE A 314 -18.20 -9.28 -10.07
C ILE A 314 -19.23 -8.13 -10.06
N GLY A 315 -18.80 -6.90 -10.31
CA GLY A 315 -19.68 -5.74 -10.39
C GLY A 315 -20.76 -5.87 -11.46
N ASN A 316 -20.39 -6.32 -12.66
CA ASN A 316 -21.32 -6.55 -13.77
C ASN A 316 -22.33 -7.66 -13.44
N LEU A 317 -21.88 -8.76 -12.83
CA LEU A 317 -22.73 -9.87 -12.43
C LEU A 317 -23.77 -9.47 -11.38
N ILE A 318 -23.36 -8.63 -10.41
CA ILE A 318 -24.27 -8.06 -9.40
C ILE A 318 -25.29 -7.12 -10.07
N ALA A 319 -24.88 -6.31 -11.06
CA ALA A 319 -25.77 -5.44 -11.82
C ALA A 319 -26.80 -6.23 -12.67
N GLU A 320 -26.45 -7.44 -13.15
CA GLU A 320 -27.39 -8.36 -13.83
C GLU A 320 -28.50 -8.84 -12.89
N GLY A 321 -28.27 -8.91 -11.58
CA GLY A 321 -29.27 -9.20 -10.57
C GLY A 321 -29.69 -10.67 -10.43
N ASN A 322 -29.04 -11.60 -11.17
CA ASN A 322 -29.35 -13.03 -11.09
C ASN A 322 -28.65 -13.67 -9.88
N LYS A 323 -29.41 -13.94 -8.81
CA LYS A 323 -28.89 -14.47 -7.53
C LYS A 323 -28.17 -15.81 -7.69
N ASP A 324 -28.71 -16.73 -8.49
CA ASP A 324 -28.12 -18.07 -8.64
C ASP A 324 -26.77 -18.00 -9.33
N LYS A 325 -26.65 -17.17 -10.37
CA LYS A 325 -25.36 -16.92 -11.04
C LYS A 325 -24.35 -16.26 -10.11
N ILE A 326 -24.79 -15.27 -9.29
CA ILE A 326 -23.91 -14.60 -8.34
C ILE A 326 -23.38 -15.59 -7.31
N LEU A 327 -24.24 -16.46 -6.76
CA LEU A 327 -23.83 -17.45 -5.77
C LEU A 327 -22.93 -18.54 -6.37
N SER A 328 -23.22 -19.00 -7.59
CA SER A 328 -22.35 -19.95 -8.29
C SER A 328 -20.95 -19.34 -8.51
N PHE A 329 -20.90 -18.12 -9.04
CA PHE A 329 -19.65 -17.42 -9.27
C PHE A 329 -18.90 -17.13 -7.95
N PHE A 330 -19.60 -16.78 -6.88
CA PHE A 330 -18.99 -16.60 -5.55
C PHE A 330 -18.32 -17.88 -5.05
N ARG A 331 -18.97 -19.04 -5.23
CA ARG A 331 -18.39 -20.34 -4.88
C ARG A 331 -17.14 -20.65 -5.70
N GLU A 332 -17.22 -20.51 -7.01
CA GLU A 332 -16.09 -20.74 -7.93
C GLU A 332 -14.92 -19.81 -7.63
N TYR A 333 -15.18 -18.51 -7.41
CA TYR A 333 -14.21 -17.50 -7.04
C TYR A 333 -13.54 -17.85 -5.70
N THR A 334 -14.33 -18.25 -4.70
CA THR A 334 -13.85 -18.64 -3.38
C THR A 334 -12.98 -19.89 -3.47
N VAL A 335 -13.46 -20.96 -4.11
CA VAL A 335 -12.72 -22.22 -4.28
C VAL A 335 -11.40 -21.98 -5.01
N SER A 336 -11.42 -21.24 -6.12
CA SER A 336 -10.21 -20.93 -6.91
C SER A 336 -9.18 -20.16 -6.07
N ARG A 337 -9.63 -19.18 -5.28
CA ARG A 337 -8.76 -18.36 -4.44
C ARG A 337 -8.16 -19.15 -3.28
N TYR A 338 -8.98 -20.01 -2.65
CA TYR A 338 -8.52 -20.90 -1.57
C TYR A 338 -7.54 -21.94 -2.10
N TRP A 339 -7.82 -22.54 -3.26
CA TRP A 339 -6.92 -23.50 -3.89
C TRP A 339 -5.56 -22.86 -4.18
N LEU A 340 -5.52 -21.70 -4.82
CA LEU A 340 -4.29 -21.00 -5.13
C LEU A 340 -3.52 -20.61 -3.85
N ALA A 341 -4.22 -20.09 -2.84
CA ALA A 341 -3.64 -19.76 -1.56
C ALA A 341 -3.04 -20.99 -0.84
N SER A 342 -3.74 -22.14 -0.92
CA SER A 342 -3.23 -23.40 -0.34
C SER A 342 -1.94 -23.86 -1.01
N VAL A 343 -1.87 -23.82 -2.34
CA VAL A 343 -0.65 -24.17 -3.09
C VAL A 343 0.51 -23.25 -2.71
N ILE A 344 0.24 -21.93 -2.65
CA ILE A 344 1.27 -20.94 -2.28
C ILE A 344 1.73 -21.14 -0.83
N CYS A 345 0.80 -21.36 0.11
CA CYS A 345 1.16 -21.60 1.52
C CYS A 345 1.94 -22.91 1.69
N PHE A 346 1.60 -23.94 0.93
CA PHE A 346 2.41 -25.18 0.90
C PHE A 346 3.83 -24.89 0.42
N CYS A 347 4.00 -24.14 -0.66
CA CYS A 347 5.33 -23.72 -1.14
C CYS A 347 6.05 -22.85 -0.10
N LEU A 348 5.36 -21.87 0.51
CA LEU A 348 5.94 -21.04 1.57
C LEU A 348 6.43 -21.88 2.73
N PHE A 349 5.62 -22.85 3.19
CA PHE A 349 5.96 -23.72 4.32
C PHE A 349 7.21 -24.54 4.04
N HIS A 350 7.34 -25.14 2.87
CA HIS A 350 8.47 -26.01 2.54
C HIS A 350 9.72 -25.26 2.07
N LEU A 351 9.57 -24.09 1.42
CA LEU A 351 10.70 -23.42 0.76
C LEU A 351 11.24 -22.23 1.54
N SER A 352 10.44 -21.57 2.40
CA SER A 352 10.86 -20.31 3.01
C SER A 352 12.08 -20.45 3.90
N HIS A 353 12.16 -21.49 4.75
CA HIS A 353 13.32 -21.70 5.62
C HIS A 353 14.60 -21.94 4.82
N SER A 354 14.52 -22.78 3.79
CA SER A 354 15.65 -23.04 2.90
C SER A 354 16.08 -21.78 2.15
N PHE A 355 15.10 -21.01 1.67
CA PHE A 355 15.37 -19.76 0.97
C PHE A 355 15.99 -18.70 1.90
N ILE A 356 15.44 -18.49 3.10
CA ILE A 356 15.98 -17.53 4.07
C ILE A 356 17.39 -17.94 4.51
N SER A 357 17.63 -19.24 4.79
CA SER A 357 18.95 -19.76 5.13
C SER A 357 19.99 -19.51 4.03
N PHE A 358 19.61 -19.70 2.77
CA PHE A 358 20.46 -19.41 1.60
C PHE A 358 20.65 -17.91 1.40
N TRP A 359 19.59 -17.12 1.56
CA TRP A 359 19.59 -15.69 1.23
C TRP A 359 20.32 -14.85 2.27
N VAL A 360 19.95 -14.96 3.57
CA VAL A 360 20.48 -14.11 4.65
C VAL A 360 21.22 -14.87 5.73
N GLY A 361 21.14 -16.19 5.77
CA GLY A 361 21.84 -17.04 6.74
C GLY A 361 20.92 -17.78 7.71
N LYS A 362 21.48 -18.82 8.35
CA LYS A 362 20.74 -19.69 9.26
C LYS A 362 20.35 -19.00 10.57
N ASP A 363 21.11 -17.99 10.99
CA ASP A 363 20.87 -17.24 12.23
C ASP A 363 19.62 -16.35 12.15
N TYR A 364 19.07 -16.18 10.95
CA TYR A 364 17.87 -15.37 10.69
C TYR A 364 16.61 -16.21 10.44
N LEU A 365 16.60 -17.47 10.88
CA LEU A 365 15.42 -18.32 10.81
C LEU A 365 14.46 -18.01 11.96
N LEU A 366 13.16 -18.02 11.66
CA LEU A 366 12.11 -17.98 12.68
C LEU A 366 12.03 -19.33 13.41
N ASP A 367 11.62 -19.28 14.68
CA ASP A 367 11.21 -20.46 15.40
C ASP A 367 10.01 -21.14 14.74
N SER A 368 9.88 -22.44 14.88
CA SER A 368 8.86 -23.24 14.18
C SER A 368 7.44 -22.76 14.45
N THR A 369 7.14 -22.34 15.69
CA THR A 369 5.79 -21.87 16.06
C THR A 369 5.44 -20.56 15.36
N SER A 370 6.31 -19.56 15.45
CA SER A 370 6.12 -18.26 14.77
C SER A 370 6.03 -18.43 13.25
N PHE A 371 6.83 -19.36 12.69
CA PHE A 371 6.81 -19.62 11.26
C PHE A 371 5.48 -20.26 10.80
N VAL A 372 4.98 -21.28 11.49
CA VAL A 372 3.67 -21.88 11.18
C VAL A 372 2.56 -20.86 11.28
N LEU A 373 2.54 -20.05 12.34
CA LEU A 373 1.56 -18.96 12.50
C LEU A 373 1.67 -17.95 11.35
N LEU A 374 2.87 -17.62 10.88
CA LEU A 374 3.04 -16.72 9.76
C LEU A 374 2.48 -17.27 8.44
N VAL A 375 2.62 -18.59 8.21
CA VAL A 375 2.01 -19.25 7.04
C VAL A 375 0.49 -19.25 7.15
N ILE A 376 -0.07 -19.48 8.35
CA ILE A 376 -1.52 -19.36 8.59
C ILE A 376 -1.99 -17.92 8.34
N TYR A 377 -1.27 -16.93 8.84
CA TYR A 377 -1.54 -15.52 8.55
C TYR A 377 -1.55 -15.23 7.04
N ALA A 378 -0.56 -15.73 6.30
CA ALA A 378 -0.47 -15.57 4.85
C ALA A 378 -1.70 -16.18 4.14
N PHE A 379 -2.13 -17.37 4.56
CA PHE A 379 -3.33 -18.01 4.03
C PHE A 379 -4.57 -17.13 4.25
N ILE A 380 -4.79 -16.67 5.48
CA ILE A 380 -5.92 -15.79 5.83
C ILE A 380 -5.88 -14.50 5.00
N ALA A 381 -4.72 -13.86 4.88
CA ALA A 381 -4.56 -12.63 4.12
C ALA A 381 -4.89 -12.81 2.63
N MET A 382 -4.51 -13.96 2.04
CA MET A 382 -4.79 -14.27 0.63
C MET A 382 -6.24 -14.70 0.37
N THR A 383 -6.97 -15.21 1.36
CA THR A 383 -8.30 -15.81 1.19
C THR A 383 -9.47 -14.90 1.57
N ARG A 384 -9.27 -13.59 1.66
CA ARG A 384 -10.31 -12.57 1.96
C ARG A 384 -11.26 -12.36 0.78
N THR A 385 -12.04 -13.36 0.41
CA THR A 385 -12.94 -13.34 -0.77
C THR A 385 -14.13 -12.40 -0.60
N ASN A 386 -14.68 -12.33 0.62
CA ASN A 386 -15.85 -11.51 0.93
C ASN A 386 -15.64 -10.02 0.63
N ASP A 387 -14.41 -9.51 0.80
CA ASP A 387 -14.08 -8.09 0.60
C ASP A 387 -14.41 -7.61 -0.82
N SER A 388 -14.13 -8.43 -1.85
CA SER A 388 -14.42 -8.09 -3.25
C SER A 388 -15.92 -7.94 -3.50
N PHE A 389 -16.73 -8.84 -2.93
CA PHE A 389 -18.19 -8.79 -3.08
C PHE A 389 -18.84 -7.68 -2.24
N ILE A 390 -18.36 -7.43 -1.02
CA ILE A 390 -18.80 -6.31 -0.18
C ILE A 390 -18.60 -4.98 -0.93
N VAL A 391 -17.43 -4.80 -1.54
CA VAL A 391 -17.13 -3.60 -2.35
C VAL A 391 -18.03 -3.52 -3.57
N ALA A 392 -18.24 -4.64 -4.29
CA ALA A 392 -19.05 -4.67 -5.50
C ALA A 392 -20.55 -4.41 -5.23
N TYR A 393 -21.07 -4.85 -4.07
CA TYR A 393 -22.42 -4.50 -3.61
C TYR A 393 -22.53 -3.07 -3.06
N GLY A 394 -21.43 -2.33 -2.94
CA GLY A 394 -21.44 -0.98 -2.36
C GLY A 394 -21.75 -0.93 -0.85
N LEU A 395 -21.51 -2.03 -0.13
CA LEU A 395 -21.79 -2.17 1.29
C LEU A 395 -20.72 -1.48 2.16
N PHE A 396 -20.53 -0.17 1.98
CA PHE A 396 -19.53 0.63 2.73
C PHE A 396 -20.03 1.10 4.11
N GLN A 397 -21.21 0.68 4.53
CA GLN A 397 -21.82 1.10 5.79
C GLN A 397 -21.13 0.49 7.01
N ASP A 398 -20.38 -0.59 6.82
CA ASP A 398 -19.66 -1.29 7.87
C ASP A 398 -18.34 -0.60 8.23
N VAL A 399 -18.44 0.58 8.84
CA VAL A 399 -17.28 1.32 9.35
C VAL A 399 -16.76 0.71 10.65
N TYR A 400 -17.61 0.00 11.39
CA TYR A 400 -17.28 -0.53 12.71
C TYR A 400 -16.37 -1.76 12.65
N ALA A 401 -16.58 -2.66 11.70
CA ALA A 401 -15.81 -3.89 11.61
C ALA A 401 -14.28 -3.65 11.45
N PRO A 402 -13.81 -2.78 10.56
CA PRO A 402 -12.37 -2.46 10.48
C PRO A 402 -11.81 -1.83 11.77
N VAL A 403 -12.59 -1.02 12.48
CA VAL A 403 -12.16 -0.41 13.74
C VAL A 403 -12.06 -1.46 14.85
N VAL A 404 -13.06 -2.33 14.96
CA VAL A 404 -13.05 -3.46 15.93
C VAL A 404 -11.89 -4.39 15.61
N GLU A 405 -11.66 -4.71 14.33
CA GLU A 405 -10.52 -5.53 13.87
C GLU A 405 -9.18 -4.90 14.33
N ALA A 406 -9.02 -3.59 14.17
CA ALA A 406 -7.80 -2.89 14.57
C ALA A 406 -7.59 -2.90 16.09
N ILE A 407 -8.66 -2.68 16.88
CA ILE A 407 -8.60 -2.72 18.35
C ILE A 407 -8.29 -4.14 18.85
N LEU A 408 -8.96 -5.15 18.30
CA LEU A 408 -8.69 -6.56 18.64
C LEU A 408 -7.26 -6.95 18.26
N ASN A 409 -6.81 -6.56 17.05
CA ASN A 409 -5.45 -6.82 16.58
C ASN A 409 -4.43 -6.25 17.56
N LEU A 410 -4.52 -4.96 17.87
CA LEU A 410 -3.59 -4.28 18.76
C LEU A 410 -3.64 -4.88 20.16
N GLY A 411 -4.82 -5.03 20.74
CA GLY A 411 -5.00 -5.54 22.10
C GLY A 411 -4.51 -6.98 22.26
N LEU A 412 -4.93 -7.88 21.36
CA LEU A 412 -4.49 -9.28 21.40
C LEU A 412 -3.00 -9.44 21.12
N SER A 413 -2.44 -8.67 20.15
CA SER A 413 -1.01 -8.71 19.86
C SER A 413 -0.16 -8.24 21.04
N VAL A 414 -0.61 -7.23 21.79
CA VAL A 414 0.07 -6.75 22.99
C VAL A 414 -0.03 -7.78 24.11
N VAL A 415 -1.24 -8.29 24.42
CA VAL A 415 -1.45 -9.25 25.50
C VAL A 415 -0.73 -10.57 25.22
N LEU A 416 -0.96 -11.16 24.06
CA LEU A 416 -0.33 -12.44 23.72
C LEU A 416 1.18 -12.30 23.47
N GLY A 417 1.60 -11.13 22.95
CA GLY A 417 3.03 -10.82 22.77
C GLY A 417 3.80 -10.77 24.08
N TYR A 418 3.18 -10.28 25.14
CA TYR A 418 3.76 -10.28 26.48
C TYR A 418 4.03 -11.70 27.01
N TYR A 419 3.11 -12.66 26.79
CA TYR A 419 3.25 -14.03 27.29
C TYR A 419 4.01 -14.97 26.35
N TYR A 420 3.85 -14.82 25.04
CA TYR A 420 4.34 -15.77 24.03
C TYR A 420 5.32 -15.15 23.01
N GLY A 421 5.79 -13.92 23.25
CA GLY A 421 6.73 -13.25 22.36
C GLY A 421 6.20 -13.11 20.93
N LEU A 422 7.06 -13.41 19.93
CA LEU A 422 6.72 -13.24 18.51
C LEU A 422 5.51 -14.10 18.09
N ALA A 423 5.45 -15.34 18.53
CA ALA A 423 4.33 -16.23 18.25
C ALA A 423 3.01 -15.65 18.77
N GLY A 424 3.03 -15.06 19.97
CA GLY A 424 1.87 -14.38 20.54
C GLY A 424 1.42 -13.16 19.73
N ILE A 425 2.35 -12.35 19.25
CA ILE A 425 2.05 -11.18 18.41
C ILE A 425 1.36 -11.62 17.12
N ILE A 426 1.92 -12.62 16.41
CA ILE A 426 1.33 -13.14 15.17
C ILE A 426 -0.02 -13.80 15.46
N GLY A 427 -0.13 -14.57 16.56
CA GLY A 427 -1.37 -15.19 17.02
C GLY A 427 -2.48 -14.17 17.27
N GLY A 428 -2.17 -13.04 17.90
CA GLY A 428 -3.12 -11.93 18.11
C GLY A 428 -3.65 -11.35 16.81
N VAL A 429 -2.78 -11.16 15.82
CA VAL A 429 -3.18 -10.76 14.46
C VAL A 429 -4.11 -11.78 13.82
N ILE A 430 -3.77 -13.07 13.90
CA ILE A 430 -4.58 -14.16 13.33
C ILE A 430 -5.97 -14.19 13.96
N ILE A 431 -6.06 -14.14 15.29
CA ILE A 431 -7.34 -14.18 16.00
C ILE A 431 -8.22 -13.00 15.56
N SER A 432 -7.69 -11.78 15.52
CA SER A 432 -8.45 -10.60 15.09
C SER A 432 -8.97 -10.75 13.65
N LEU A 433 -8.14 -11.27 12.75
CA LEU A 433 -8.52 -11.54 11.36
C LEU A 433 -9.60 -12.62 11.25
N LEU A 434 -9.51 -13.70 12.03
CA LEU A 434 -10.50 -14.78 12.03
C LEU A 434 -11.87 -14.26 12.47
N PHE A 435 -11.93 -13.47 13.54
CA PHE A 435 -13.19 -12.88 14.01
C PHE A 435 -13.89 -12.02 12.96
N ILE A 436 -13.13 -11.18 12.27
CA ILE A 436 -13.72 -10.23 11.32
C ILE A 436 -13.81 -10.81 9.91
N ALA A 437 -12.72 -11.38 9.38
CA ALA A 437 -12.70 -11.82 7.98
C ALA A 437 -13.52 -13.10 7.75
N TYR A 438 -13.58 -14.01 8.75
CA TYR A 438 -14.30 -15.28 8.63
C TYR A 438 -15.57 -15.36 9.49
N GLY A 439 -15.71 -14.51 10.52
CA GLY A 439 -16.93 -14.39 11.32
C GLY A 439 -17.87 -13.32 10.79
N TRP A 440 -17.49 -12.05 10.97
CA TRP A 440 -18.38 -10.92 10.71
C TRP A 440 -18.64 -10.67 9.21
N LYS A 441 -17.60 -10.63 8.37
CA LYS A 441 -17.75 -10.27 6.94
C LYS A 441 -18.60 -11.25 6.14
N PRO A 442 -18.48 -12.58 6.30
CA PRO A 442 -19.43 -13.51 5.70
C PRO A 442 -20.86 -13.24 6.15
N TYR A 443 -21.10 -13.13 7.45
CA TYR A 443 -22.43 -12.82 7.98
C TYR A 443 -23.01 -11.54 7.36
N PHE A 444 -22.20 -10.47 7.30
CA PHE A 444 -22.59 -9.19 6.73
C PHE A 444 -22.90 -9.27 5.24
N LEU A 445 -22.07 -10.00 4.47
CA LEU A 445 -22.29 -10.22 3.04
C LEU A 445 -23.55 -11.05 2.78
N TYR A 446 -23.74 -12.15 3.51
CA TYR A 446 -24.90 -13.01 3.34
C TYR A 446 -26.21 -12.30 3.71
N SER A 447 -26.24 -11.58 4.82
CA SER A 447 -27.45 -10.87 5.29
C SER A 447 -27.77 -9.62 4.46
N ARG A 448 -26.77 -8.82 4.03
CA ARG A 448 -27.00 -7.53 3.37
C ARG A 448 -26.78 -7.57 1.85
N GLY A 449 -25.84 -8.39 1.37
CA GLY A 449 -25.53 -8.54 -0.05
C GLY A 449 -26.42 -9.54 -0.73
N PHE A 450 -26.31 -10.81 -0.35
CA PHE A 450 -27.09 -11.89 -0.96
C PHE A 450 -28.54 -11.94 -0.46
N LYS A 451 -28.82 -11.34 0.70
CA LYS A 451 -30.15 -11.35 1.38
C LYS A 451 -30.66 -12.78 1.55
N LEU A 452 -29.80 -13.61 2.16
CA LEU A 452 -30.06 -14.99 2.55
C LEU A 452 -30.20 -15.08 4.08
#